data_2c4117b75624d166c024e157f1592e72
#
_entry.id   2c4117b75624d166c024e157f1592e72
#
_cell.length_a   1.000
_cell.length_b   1.000
_cell.length_c   1.000
_cell.angle_alpha   90.00
_cell.angle_beta   90.00
_cell.angle_gamma   90.00
#
_symmetry.space_group_name_H-M   'P 1'
#
loop_
_entity.id
_entity.type
_entity.pdbx_description
1 polymer ?
#
loop_
_entity_poly.entity_id
_entity_poly.type
_entity_poly.pdbx_seq_one_letter_code
_entity_poly.pdbx_strand_id
1 'polypeptide(L)'
;GRWFASETRFGPLLHAHLFAGQENSGKLVTLLRQETLARGTEGKADLAIVDGPPGIGCPVIAAVSGIDLALLVTEPSVAGIHDLERILQVTQHFRVPAAVVVNKADLNHARSGAIADFCAERGVPLVGRVPYDTVVTEAMVRGQPVTAYADGAVAAALRSVWARIRELIQLQSGSALPGEEERP
;
A
#
# COMPACT_ATOMS: atom_id res chain seq x y z
N GLY A 1 8.33 18.69 -13.21
CA GLY A 1 7.24 18.55 -12.23
C GLY A 1 7.38 19.51 -11.07
N ARG A 2 6.34 19.59 -10.29
CA ARG A 2 6.30 20.33 -9.02
C ARG A 2 5.77 19.40 -7.94
N TRP A 3 6.22 19.59 -6.70
CA TRP A 3 5.65 18.89 -5.56
C TRP A 3 5.04 19.89 -4.58
N PHE A 4 4.12 19.42 -3.77
CA PHE A 4 3.30 20.22 -2.87
C PHE A 4 3.15 19.53 -1.53
N ALA A 5 3.05 20.31 -0.47
CA ALA A 5 2.61 19.87 0.84
C ALA A 5 1.27 20.54 1.12
N SER A 6 0.23 19.74 1.31
CA SER A 6 -1.13 20.20 1.55
C SER A 6 -1.65 19.67 2.89
N GLU A 7 -2.37 20.48 3.62
CA GLU A 7 -3.11 20.02 4.79
C GLU A 7 -4.49 19.52 4.36
N THR A 8 -4.86 18.36 4.85
CA THR A 8 -6.18 17.79 4.60
C THR A 8 -6.89 17.48 5.92
N ARG A 9 -8.19 17.23 5.87
CA ARG A 9 -8.95 16.80 7.05
C ARG A 9 -8.49 15.47 7.65
N PHE A 10 -7.65 14.72 6.95
CA PHE A 10 -7.10 13.43 7.38
C PHE A 10 -5.64 13.50 7.78
N GLY A 11 -5.00 14.66 7.64
CA GLY A 11 -3.59 14.88 7.91
C GLY A 11 -2.84 15.46 6.70
N PRO A 12 -1.51 15.62 6.82
CA PRO A 12 -0.68 16.16 5.76
C PRO A 12 -0.64 15.23 4.54
N LEU A 13 -0.71 15.84 3.35
CA LEU A 13 -0.59 15.16 2.06
C LEU A 13 0.58 15.75 1.28
N LEU A 14 1.59 14.92 1.00
CA LEU A 14 2.67 15.25 0.08
C LEU A 14 2.34 14.68 -1.28
N HIS A 15 2.25 15.52 -2.29
CA HIS A 15 1.91 15.09 -3.63
C HIS A 15 2.72 15.83 -4.69
N ALA A 16 2.77 15.29 -5.89
CA ALA A 16 3.47 15.90 -7.01
C ALA A 16 2.62 15.88 -8.28
N HIS A 17 2.89 16.87 -9.12
CA HIS A 17 2.33 16.96 -10.45
C HIS A 17 3.44 16.95 -11.49
N LEU A 18 3.41 15.99 -12.42
CA LEU A 18 4.31 15.93 -13.55
C LEU A 18 3.78 16.81 -14.69
N PHE A 19 4.65 17.53 -15.36
CA PHE A 19 4.29 18.23 -16.58
C PHE A 19 4.11 17.24 -17.73
N ALA A 20 3.28 17.61 -18.70
CA ALA A 20 3.08 16.79 -19.90
C ALA A 20 4.43 16.48 -20.59
N GLY A 21 4.64 15.21 -20.97
CA GLY A 21 5.87 14.75 -21.59
C GLY A 21 7.05 14.48 -20.63
N GLN A 22 6.89 14.66 -19.33
CA GLN A 22 7.89 14.24 -18.35
C GLN A 22 7.67 12.80 -17.92
N GLU A 23 8.71 12.00 -18.02
CA GLU A 23 8.70 10.64 -17.45
C GLU A 23 8.67 10.70 -15.92
N ASN A 24 7.89 9.81 -15.32
CA ASN A 24 7.94 9.59 -13.87
C ASN A 24 9.27 8.90 -13.53
N SER A 25 10.30 9.70 -13.30
CA SER A 25 11.56 9.17 -12.80
C SER A 25 11.40 8.84 -11.33
N GLY A 26 11.96 7.71 -10.88
CA GLY A 26 11.99 7.36 -9.45
C GLY A 26 12.53 8.46 -8.53
N LYS A 27 13.24 9.46 -9.08
CA LYS A 27 13.74 10.64 -8.36
C LYS A 27 12.65 11.45 -7.67
N LEU A 28 11.47 11.64 -8.31
CA LEU A 28 10.37 12.39 -7.71
C LEU A 28 9.75 11.61 -6.54
N VAL A 29 9.57 10.30 -6.71
CA VAL A 29 9.09 9.42 -5.63
C VAL A 29 10.07 9.42 -4.46
N THR A 30 11.37 9.30 -4.73
CA THR A 30 12.42 9.36 -3.71
C THR A 30 12.39 10.69 -2.94
N LEU A 31 12.25 11.82 -3.64
CA LEU A 31 12.17 13.14 -3.01
C LEU A 31 10.95 13.26 -2.08
N LEU A 32 9.78 12.85 -2.54
CA LEU A 32 8.56 12.89 -1.72
C LEU A 32 8.69 12.00 -0.47
N ARG A 33 9.31 10.83 -0.61
CA ARG A 33 9.55 9.94 0.52
C ARG A 33 10.55 10.52 1.52
N GLN A 34 11.63 11.11 1.06
CA GLN A 34 12.60 11.79 1.94
C GLN A 34 11.93 12.92 2.73
N GLU A 35 11.10 13.71 2.08
CA GLU A 35 10.33 14.76 2.74
C GLU A 35 9.30 14.22 3.74
N THR A 36 8.66 13.08 3.41
CA THR A 36 7.74 12.39 4.33
C THR A 36 8.46 11.90 5.58
N LEU A 37 9.62 11.27 5.43
CA LEU A 37 10.43 10.77 6.54
C LEU A 37 10.94 11.91 7.43
N ALA A 38 11.40 13.02 6.85
CA ALA A 38 11.83 14.19 7.59
C ALA A 38 10.73 14.75 8.49
N ARG A 39 9.48 14.79 7.98
CA ARG A 39 8.31 15.23 8.77
C ARG A 39 7.91 14.23 9.85
N GLY A 40 8.08 12.94 9.60
CA GLY A 40 7.86 11.88 10.60
C GLY A 40 8.80 12.02 11.79
N THR A 41 10.10 12.29 11.56
CA THR A 41 11.08 12.50 12.64
C THR A 41 10.83 13.75 13.47
N GLU A 42 10.06 14.72 12.96
CA GLU A 42 9.59 15.89 13.72
C GLU A 42 8.38 15.58 14.64
N GLY A 43 7.98 14.31 14.75
CA GLY A 43 6.84 13.88 15.56
C GLY A 43 5.47 14.29 15.03
N LYS A 44 5.38 14.57 13.73
CA LYS A 44 4.14 15.03 13.07
C LYS A 44 3.28 13.90 12.52
N ALA A 45 3.78 12.68 12.46
CA ALA A 45 3.02 11.51 11.98
C ALA A 45 3.61 10.20 12.49
N ASP A 46 2.75 9.29 12.95
CA ASP A 46 3.13 7.95 13.41
C ASP A 46 3.21 6.94 12.24
N LEU A 47 2.59 7.26 11.13
CA LEU A 47 2.52 6.39 9.95
C LEU A 47 2.54 7.22 8.67
N ALA A 48 3.26 6.73 7.67
CA ALA A 48 3.25 7.26 6.31
C ALA A 48 2.68 6.22 5.35
N ILE A 49 1.74 6.62 4.51
CA ILE A 49 1.21 5.79 3.43
C ILE A 49 1.70 6.37 2.10
N VAL A 50 2.38 5.53 1.32
CA VAL A 50 2.87 5.89 -0.02
C VAL A 50 1.98 5.24 -1.06
N ASP A 51 1.30 6.05 -1.88
CA ASP A 51 0.57 5.58 -3.05
C ASP A 51 1.57 5.24 -4.16
N GLY A 52 1.76 3.95 -4.40
CA GLY A 52 2.73 3.43 -5.36
C GLY A 52 2.16 3.33 -6.77
N PRO A 53 2.95 3.61 -7.82
CA PRO A 53 2.52 3.42 -9.19
C PRO A 53 2.39 1.93 -9.54
N PRO A 54 1.66 1.56 -10.59
CA PRO A 54 1.60 0.19 -11.08
C PRO A 54 2.90 -0.24 -11.76
N GLY A 55 3.08 -1.56 -11.89
CA GLY A 55 4.22 -2.16 -12.60
C GLY A 55 5.40 -2.47 -11.70
N ILE A 56 6.60 -2.54 -12.27
CA ILE A 56 7.86 -2.91 -11.60
C ILE A 56 9.05 -1.99 -11.96
N GLY A 57 8.77 -0.85 -12.58
CA GLY A 57 9.79 0.10 -13.02
C GLY A 57 10.43 0.92 -11.89
N CYS A 58 11.36 1.81 -12.24
CA CYS A 58 12.08 2.65 -11.28
C CYS A 58 11.19 3.40 -10.26
N PRO A 59 10.00 3.92 -10.61
CA PRO A 59 9.14 4.56 -9.62
C PRO A 59 8.61 3.59 -8.56
N VAL A 60 8.31 2.34 -8.94
CA VAL A 60 7.88 1.28 -8.01
C VAL A 60 9.03 0.90 -7.08
N ILE A 61 10.23 0.70 -7.63
CA ILE A 61 11.44 0.43 -6.85
C ILE A 61 11.67 1.55 -5.83
N ALA A 62 11.56 2.81 -6.25
CA ALA A 62 11.69 3.95 -5.36
C ALA A 62 10.59 4.00 -4.29
N ALA A 63 9.37 3.56 -4.59
CA ALA A 63 8.27 3.48 -3.62
C ALA A 63 8.49 2.34 -2.60
N VAL A 64 8.98 1.18 -3.04
CA VAL A 64 9.15 -0.02 -2.21
C VAL A 64 10.42 0.02 -1.35
N SER A 65 11.52 0.62 -1.82
CA SER A 65 12.80 0.55 -1.12
C SER A 65 12.75 1.19 0.28
N GLY A 66 12.99 0.39 1.33
CA GLY A 66 13.11 0.88 2.71
C GLY A 66 11.79 1.33 3.33
N ILE A 67 10.67 0.71 2.96
CA ILE A 67 9.39 0.78 3.69
C ILE A 67 9.25 -0.42 4.61
N ASP A 68 8.43 -0.28 5.65
CA ASP A 68 8.21 -1.34 6.64
C ASP A 68 7.29 -2.44 6.10
N LEU A 69 6.30 -2.09 5.27
CA LEU A 69 5.35 -3.04 4.70
C LEU A 69 4.88 -2.59 3.32
N ALA A 70 4.91 -3.49 2.33
CA ALA A 70 4.28 -3.30 1.02
C ALA A 70 2.90 -3.96 0.99
N LEU A 71 1.83 -3.16 0.84
CA LEU A 71 0.51 -3.67 0.56
C LEU A 71 0.30 -3.79 -0.96
N LEU A 72 0.23 -5.02 -1.45
CA LEU A 72 0.04 -5.33 -2.86
C LEU A 72 -1.44 -5.49 -3.16
N VAL A 73 -1.98 -4.56 -3.95
CA VAL A 73 -3.38 -4.59 -4.38
C VAL A 73 -3.48 -5.26 -5.74
N THR A 74 -4.22 -6.36 -5.81
CA THR A 74 -4.43 -7.11 -7.05
C THR A 74 -5.91 -7.32 -7.34
N GLU A 75 -6.26 -7.69 -8.57
CA GLU A 75 -7.62 -8.05 -8.98
C GLU A 75 -7.65 -9.50 -9.47
N PRO A 76 -8.82 -10.20 -9.43
CA PRO A 76 -8.95 -11.59 -9.81
C PRO A 76 -8.96 -11.76 -11.33
N SER A 77 -7.85 -11.43 -11.98
CA SER A 77 -7.60 -11.52 -13.42
C SER A 77 -6.31 -12.30 -13.69
N VAL A 78 -6.11 -12.75 -14.94
CA VAL A 78 -4.85 -13.40 -15.35
C VAL A 78 -3.69 -12.44 -15.19
N ALA A 79 -3.85 -11.20 -15.65
CA ALA A 79 -2.85 -10.15 -15.52
C ALA A 79 -2.53 -9.86 -14.04
N GLY A 80 -3.57 -9.78 -13.18
CA GLY A 80 -3.41 -9.52 -11.75
C GLY A 80 -2.54 -10.54 -11.03
N ILE A 81 -2.68 -11.84 -11.34
CA ILE A 81 -1.84 -12.90 -10.77
C ILE A 81 -0.38 -12.76 -11.27
N HIS A 82 -0.20 -12.55 -12.56
CA HIS A 82 1.13 -12.39 -13.15
C HIS A 82 1.86 -11.15 -12.60
N ASP A 83 1.17 -10.02 -12.49
CA ASP A 83 1.75 -8.79 -11.96
C ASP A 83 2.03 -8.91 -10.46
N LEU A 84 1.18 -9.62 -9.70
CA LEU A 84 1.42 -9.93 -8.29
C LEU A 84 2.72 -10.74 -8.11
N GLU A 85 2.98 -11.74 -8.96
CA GLU A 85 4.21 -12.51 -8.89
C GLU A 85 5.44 -11.63 -9.12
N ARG A 86 5.38 -10.75 -10.13
CA ARG A 86 6.50 -9.85 -10.47
C ARG A 86 6.79 -8.85 -9.34
N ILE A 87 5.77 -8.23 -8.77
CA ILE A 87 5.97 -7.26 -7.70
C ILE A 87 6.45 -7.93 -6.40
N LEU A 88 6.02 -9.17 -6.11
CA LEU A 88 6.54 -9.94 -4.98
C LEU A 88 8.04 -10.22 -5.12
N GLN A 89 8.54 -10.51 -6.32
CA GLN A 89 9.97 -10.65 -6.56
C GLN A 89 10.73 -9.34 -6.26
N VAL A 90 10.13 -8.19 -6.60
CA VAL A 90 10.72 -6.88 -6.27
C VAL A 90 10.77 -6.67 -4.75
N THR A 91 9.66 -6.92 -4.02
CA THR A 91 9.65 -6.77 -2.55
C THR A 91 10.67 -7.68 -1.89
N GLN A 92 10.78 -8.93 -2.33
CA GLN A 92 11.77 -9.90 -1.84
C GLN A 92 13.20 -9.44 -2.11
N HIS A 93 13.49 -8.92 -3.31
CA HIS A 93 14.82 -8.39 -3.65
C HIS A 93 15.25 -7.26 -2.70
N PHE A 94 14.33 -6.37 -2.34
CA PHE A 94 14.56 -5.28 -1.41
C PHE A 94 14.36 -5.67 0.07
N ARG A 95 14.06 -6.94 0.36
CA ARG A 95 13.79 -7.46 1.70
C ARG A 95 12.68 -6.71 2.43
N VAL A 96 11.68 -6.27 1.68
CA VAL A 96 10.50 -5.59 2.21
C VAL A 96 9.40 -6.62 2.44
N PRO A 97 8.87 -6.74 3.65
CA PRO A 97 7.71 -7.56 3.93
C PRO A 97 6.51 -7.14 3.07
N ALA A 98 5.74 -8.11 2.57
CA ALA A 98 4.60 -7.85 1.73
C ALA A 98 3.34 -8.49 2.30
N ALA A 99 2.20 -7.84 2.07
CA ALA A 99 0.86 -8.37 2.29
C ALA A 99 0.01 -8.13 1.05
N VAL A 100 -0.97 -8.98 0.81
CA VAL A 100 -1.81 -8.92 -0.39
C VAL A 100 -3.26 -8.62 -0.01
N VAL A 101 -3.92 -7.79 -0.81
CA VAL A 101 -5.37 -7.60 -0.79
C VAL A 101 -5.93 -7.84 -2.20
N VAL A 102 -7.02 -8.58 -2.30
CA VAL A 102 -7.74 -8.77 -3.57
C VAL A 102 -8.87 -7.77 -3.66
N ASN A 103 -8.74 -6.83 -4.60
CA ASN A 103 -9.80 -5.88 -4.94
C ASN A 103 -10.77 -6.49 -5.94
N LYS A 104 -12.04 -6.13 -5.88
CA LYS A 104 -13.13 -6.65 -6.72
C LYS A 104 -13.19 -8.19 -6.68
N ALA A 105 -13.03 -8.76 -5.49
CA ALA A 105 -12.78 -10.18 -5.29
C ALA A 105 -13.92 -11.09 -5.75
N ASP A 106 -15.13 -10.58 -5.83
CA ASP A 106 -16.36 -11.26 -6.23
C ASP A 106 -16.56 -11.34 -7.76
N LEU A 107 -15.82 -10.55 -8.54
CA LEU A 107 -15.91 -10.61 -10.00
C LEU A 107 -15.44 -11.95 -10.59
N ASN A 108 -14.55 -12.66 -9.89
CA ASN A 108 -14.13 -14.00 -10.27
C ASN A 108 -13.66 -14.79 -9.06
N HIS A 109 -14.57 -15.58 -8.47
CA HIS A 109 -14.28 -16.36 -7.26
C HIS A 109 -13.18 -17.40 -7.45
N ALA A 110 -13.14 -18.07 -8.61
CA ALA A 110 -12.11 -19.07 -8.88
C ALA A 110 -10.70 -18.45 -8.90
N ARG A 111 -10.54 -17.29 -9.53
CA ARG A 111 -9.26 -16.57 -9.54
C ARG A 111 -8.92 -15.93 -8.21
N SER A 112 -9.91 -15.45 -7.47
CA SER A 112 -9.70 -14.99 -6.09
C SER A 112 -9.21 -16.13 -5.19
N GLY A 113 -9.71 -17.34 -5.40
CA GLY A 113 -9.19 -18.56 -4.76
C GLY A 113 -7.74 -18.85 -5.17
N ALA A 114 -7.44 -18.85 -6.46
CA ALA A 114 -6.08 -19.06 -6.98
C ALA A 114 -5.07 -18.04 -6.43
N ILE A 115 -5.47 -16.78 -6.25
CA ILE A 115 -4.60 -15.77 -5.61
C ILE A 115 -4.36 -16.13 -4.13
N ALA A 116 -5.37 -16.63 -3.42
CA ALA A 116 -5.21 -17.04 -2.03
C ALA A 116 -4.26 -18.23 -1.90
N ASP A 117 -4.39 -19.24 -2.76
CA ASP A 117 -3.51 -20.40 -2.82
C ASP A 117 -2.08 -19.97 -3.12
N PHE A 118 -1.90 -19.11 -4.12
CA PHE A 118 -0.61 -18.51 -4.48
C PHE A 118 0.06 -17.79 -3.30
N CYS A 119 -0.71 -17.01 -2.52
CA CYS A 119 -0.21 -16.33 -1.33
C CYS A 119 0.18 -17.32 -0.24
N ALA A 120 -0.65 -18.35 0.00
CA ALA A 120 -0.39 -19.38 1.01
C ALA A 120 0.87 -20.19 0.71
N GLU A 121 1.06 -20.62 -0.55
CA GLU A 121 2.26 -21.35 -1.00
C GLU A 121 3.56 -20.56 -0.79
N ARG A 122 3.50 -19.23 -0.82
CA ARG A 122 4.67 -18.34 -0.66
C ARG A 122 4.79 -17.74 0.74
N GLY A 123 3.90 -18.09 1.66
CA GLY A 123 3.89 -17.55 3.02
C GLY A 123 3.61 -16.02 3.06
N VAL A 124 2.92 -15.50 2.06
CA VAL A 124 2.56 -14.07 1.99
C VAL A 124 1.17 -13.86 2.57
N PRO A 125 0.99 -12.99 3.58
CA PRO A 125 -0.32 -12.74 4.17
C PRO A 125 -1.33 -12.18 3.17
N LEU A 126 -2.48 -12.85 2.99
CA LEU A 126 -3.65 -12.29 2.34
C LEU A 126 -4.49 -11.57 3.41
N VAL A 127 -4.43 -10.25 3.45
CA VAL A 127 -5.03 -9.43 4.51
C VAL A 127 -6.51 -9.12 4.28
N GLY A 128 -7.04 -9.37 3.08
CA GLY A 128 -8.48 -9.24 2.84
C GLY A 128 -8.90 -9.34 1.39
N ARG A 129 -10.20 -9.35 1.22
CA ARG A 129 -10.89 -9.31 -0.07
C ARG A 129 -11.92 -8.19 -0.03
N VAL A 130 -11.84 -7.28 -0.99
CA VAL A 130 -12.76 -6.14 -1.12
C VAL A 130 -13.71 -6.46 -2.27
N PRO A 131 -15.03 -6.48 -2.06
CA PRO A 131 -15.97 -6.74 -3.14
C PRO A 131 -16.06 -5.56 -4.11
N TYR A 132 -16.56 -5.82 -5.31
CA TYR A 132 -16.94 -4.77 -6.25
C TYR A 132 -18.27 -4.14 -5.82
N ASP A 133 -18.33 -2.81 -5.81
CA ASP A 133 -19.57 -2.08 -5.53
C ASP A 133 -19.53 -0.70 -6.21
N THR A 134 -20.64 -0.30 -6.80
CA THR A 134 -20.79 1.02 -7.46
C THR A 134 -20.70 2.17 -6.47
N VAL A 135 -20.95 1.94 -5.20
CA VAL A 135 -20.81 2.92 -4.11
C VAL A 135 -19.42 3.56 -4.08
N VAL A 136 -18.38 2.83 -4.53
CA VAL A 136 -17.01 3.36 -4.63
C VAL A 136 -16.96 4.50 -5.66
N THR A 137 -17.57 4.29 -6.84
CA THR A 137 -17.64 5.32 -7.88
C THR A 137 -18.47 6.52 -7.43
N GLU A 138 -19.57 6.29 -6.73
CA GLU A 138 -20.40 7.37 -6.18
C GLU A 138 -19.62 8.22 -5.17
N ALA A 139 -18.87 7.58 -4.28
CA ALA A 139 -18.01 8.25 -3.31
C ALA A 139 -16.93 9.07 -4.00
N MET A 140 -16.28 8.51 -5.04
CA MET A 140 -15.26 9.19 -5.84
C MET A 140 -15.80 10.44 -6.54
N VAL A 141 -16.97 10.35 -7.16
CA VAL A 141 -17.63 11.50 -7.82
C VAL A 141 -17.90 12.62 -6.81
N ARG A 142 -18.17 12.29 -5.56
CA ARG A 142 -18.39 13.26 -4.46
C ARG A 142 -17.10 13.72 -3.78
N GLY A 143 -15.93 13.22 -4.21
CA GLY A 143 -14.65 13.55 -3.58
C GLY A 143 -14.56 13.08 -2.13
N GLN A 144 -15.20 11.93 -1.80
CA GLN A 144 -15.21 11.38 -0.46
C GLN A 144 -14.61 9.97 -0.44
N PRO A 145 -13.86 9.62 0.63
CA PRO A 145 -13.48 8.21 0.84
C PRO A 145 -14.74 7.36 1.05
N VAL A 146 -14.77 6.18 0.45
CA VAL A 146 -15.92 5.27 0.55
C VAL A 146 -16.26 4.90 2.00
N THR A 147 -15.26 4.80 2.87
CA THR A 147 -15.44 4.50 4.31
C THR A 147 -16.07 5.64 5.11
N ALA A 148 -16.10 6.86 4.55
CA ALA A 148 -16.78 8.02 5.12
C ALA A 148 -18.12 8.30 4.41
N TYR A 149 -18.27 7.78 3.18
CA TYR A 149 -19.46 7.99 2.36
C TYR A 149 -20.59 7.02 2.69
N ALA A 150 -20.28 5.74 2.92
CA ALA A 150 -21.26 4.70 3.17
C ALA A 150 -20.74 3.62 4.13
N ASP A 151 -21.66 3.07 4.92
CA ASP A 151 -21.45 1.86 5.71
C ASP A 151 -22.01 0.66 4.95
N GLY A 152 -21.14 -0.05 4.24
CA GLY A 152 -21.49 -1.23 3.44
C GLY A 152 -20.37 -2.26 3.41
N ALA A 153 -20.54 -3.31 2.59
CA ALA A 153 -19.59 -4.41 2.51
C ALA A 153 -18.15 -3.94 2.16
N VAL A 154 -18.01 -2.98 1.25
CA VAL A 154 -16.71 -2.41 0.87
C VAL A 154 -16.06 -1.68 2.04
N ALA A 155 -16.80 -0.81 2.73
CA ALA A 155 -16.29 -0.06 3.88
C ALA A 155 -15.88 -0.99 5.02
N ALA A 156 -16.69 -2.03 5.32
CA ALA A 156 -16.36 -3.05 6.30
C ALA A 156 -15.10 -3.84 5.91
N ALA A 157 -14.98 -4.26 4.65
CA ALA A 157 -13.81 -4.96 4.15
C ALA A 157 -12.53 -4.11 4.26
N LEU A 158 -12.59 -2.82 3.91
CA LEU A 158 -11.45 -1.90 4.03
C LEU A 158 -11.05 -1.68 5.48
N ARG A 159 -12.01 -1.54 6.41
CA ARG A 159 -11.70 -1.44 7.85
C ARG A 159 -11.04 -2.72 8.38
N SER A 160 -11.49 -3.90 7.92
CA SER A 160 -10.87 -5.18 8.27
C SER A 160 -9.44 -5.30 7.72
N VAL A 161 -9.22 -4.94 6.45
CA VAL A 161 -7.88 -4.87 5.84
C VAL A 161 -6.97 -3.97 6.65
N TRP A 162 -7.44 -2.78 7.02
CA TRP A 162 -6.67 -1.84 7.83
C TRP A 162 -6.28 -2.40 9.20
N ALA A 163 -7.21 -3.07 9.89
CA ALA A 163 -6.91 -3.71 11.17
C ALA A 163 -5.79 -4.75 11.03
N ARG A 164 -5.85 -5.59 9.99
CA ARG A 164 -4.82 -6.60 9.71
C ARG A 164 -3.46 -5.99 9.35
N ILE A 165 -3.45 -4.90 8.59
CA ILE A 165 -2.21 -4.16 8.28
C ILE A 165 -1.57 -3.63 9.56
N ARG A 166 -2.35 -3.03 10.45
CA ARG A 166 -1.84 -2.53 11.73
C ARG A 166 -1.21 -3.62 12.59
N GLU A 167 -1.82 -4.79 12.67
CA GLU A 167 -1.27 -5.95 13.36
C GLU A 167 0.10 -6.36 12.78
N LEU A 168 0.20 -6.42 11.45
CA LEU A 168 1.46 -6.78 10.78
C LEU A 168 2.58 -5.77 11.05
N ILE A 169 2.28 -4.47 11.01
CA ILE A 169 3.26 -3.42 11.29
C ILE A 169 3.72 -3.48 12.77
N GLN A 170 2.80 -3.71 13.71
CA GLN A 170 3.12 -3.80 15.13
C GLN A 170 4.00 -5.02 15.44
N LEU A 171 3.73 -6.17 14.83
CA LEU A 171 4.55 -7.37 14.98
C LEU A 171 5.99 -7.18 14.48
N GLN A 172 6.17 -6.41 13.41
CA GLN A 172 7.50 -6.09 12.89
C GLN A 172 8.27 -5.13 13.80
N SER A 173 7.59 -4.12 14.35
CA SER A 173 8.19 -3.15 15.28
C SER A 173 8.60 -3.81 16.60
N GLY A 174 7.83 -4.79 17.08
CA GLY A 174 8.14 -5.55 18.30
C GLY A 174 9.29 -6.57 18.13
N SER A 175 9.59 -6.98 16.91
CA SER A 175 10.72 -7.90 16.60
C SER A 175 12.06 -7.19 16.43
N ALA A 176 12.09 -5.86 16.40
CA ALA A 176 13.28 -5.05 16.12
C ALA A 176 13.96 -4.48 17.39
N LEU A 177 13.62 -4.95 18.58
CA LEU A 177 14.36 -4.60 19.81
C LEU A 177 15.33 -5.74 20.18
N PRO A 178 16.60 -5.71 19.74
CA PRO A 178 17.65 -6.46 20.40
C PRO A 178 17.93 -5.77 21.73
N GLY A 179 18.07 -6.60 22.79
CA GLY A 179 18.24 -6.20 24.16
C GLY A 179 19.22 -5.07 24.39
N GLU A 180 18.86 -4.23 25.33
CA GLU A 180 19.82 -3.40 26.07
C GLU A 180 20.84 -4.32 26.73
N GLU A 181 21.96 -4.55 26.06
CA GLU A 181 23.17 -5.01 26.72
C GLU A 181 23.70 -3.84 27.57
N GLU A 182 23.52 -4.00 28.87
CA GLU A 182 24.26 -3.26 29.88
C GLU A 182 25.75 -3.26 29.49
N ARG A 183 26.30 -2.10 29.25
CA ARG A 183 27.74 -1.89 29.25
C ARG A 183 28.19 -1.49 30.63
N PRO A 184 29.28 -2.12 31.12
CA PRO A 184 29.85 -1.87 32.43
C PRO A 184 30.44 -0.46 32.59
#